data_e2356af50c2fef94831ee2a61fc0d31f
#
_entry.id   e2356af50c2fef94831ee2a61fc0d31f
#
_cell.length_a   1.000
_cell.length_b   1.000
_cell.length_c   1.000
_cell.angle_alpha   90.00
_cell.angle_beta   90.00
_cell.angle_gamma   90.00
#
_symmetry.space_group_name_H-M   'P 1'
#
loop_
_entity.id
_entity.type
_entity.pdbx_description
1 polymer ?
#
loop_
_entity_poly.entity_id
_entity_poly.type
_entity_poly.pdbx_seq_one_letter_code
_entity_poly.pdbx_strand_id
1 'polypeptide(L)'
;MSTDQHTPMERVEALYEDLVAHYGHGDKRELRAAAKILLVALAKFREHGGPHWQTLLDEYVNALKHDPDKFERMLESNRATSSDQLLA
;
A
#
# COMPACT_ATOMS: atom_id res chain seq x y z
N MET A 1 0.52 -20.12 -19.26
CA MET A 1 1.45 -18.98 -19.38
C MET A 1 0.89 -17.77 -18.65
N SER A 2 1.69 -17.20 -17.82
CA SER A 2 1.27 -15.99 -17.13
C SER A 2 1.46 -14.77 -18.02
N THR A 3 0.46 -13.93 -18.07
CA THR A 3 0.53 -12.68 -18.81
C THR A 3 0.44 -11.48 -17.88
N ASP A 4 0.57 -11.73 -16.58
CA ASP A 4 0.49 -10.66 -15.61
C ASP A 4 1.70 -9.74 -15.73
N GLN A 5 1.47 -8.55 -16.25
CA GLN A 5 2.50 -7.54 -16.46
C GLN A 5 2.54 -6.53 -15.34
N HIS A 6 1.70 -6.71 -14.33
CA HIS A 6 1.57 -5.72 -13.26
C HIS A 6 2.66 -5.88 -12.22
N THR A 7 3.13 -4.74 -11.72
CA THR A 7 4.04 -4.73 -10.57
C THR A 7 3.26 -5.09 -9.30
N PRO A 8 3.96 -5.49 -8.23
CA PRO A 8 3.28 -5.73 -6.96
C PRO A 8 2.43 -4.54 -6.50
N MET A 9 2.93 -3.31 -6.65
CA MET A 9 2.16 -2.13 -6.27
C MET A 9 0.88 -2.01 -7.09
N GLU A 10 0.96 -2.24 -8.41
CA GLU A 10 -0.22 -2.17 -9.25
C GLU A 10 -1.25 -3.23 -8.89
N ARG A 11 -0.79 -4.40 -8.45
CA ARG A 11 -1.70 -5.45 -8.00
C ARG A 11 -2.43 -5.06 -6.72
N VAL A 12 -1.72 -4.41 -5.80
CA VAL A 12 -2.36 -3.91 -4.57
C VAL A 12 -3.37 -2.83 -4.90
N GLU A 13 -3.03 -1.94 -5.83
CA GLU A 13 -3.97 -0.89 -6.26
C GLU A 13 -5.22 -1.49 -6.88
N ALA A 14 -5.07 -2.58 -7.65
CA ALA A 14 -6.22 -3.28 -8.22
C ALA A 14 -7.09 -3.92 -7.14
N LEU A 15 -6.47 -4.48 -6.10
CA LEU A 15 -7.22 -5.04 -4.98
C LEU A 15 -8.02 -3.95 -4.25
N TYR A 16 -7.43 -2.77 -4.11
CA TYR A 16 -8.13 -1.64 -3.52
C TYR A 16 -9.36 -1.26 -4.34
N GLU A 17 -9.21 -1.15 -5.66
CA GLU A 17 -10.33 -0.81 -6.54
C GLU A 17 -11.43 -1.86 -6.49
N ASP A 18 -11.04 -3.13 -6.41
CA ASP A 18 -11.99 -4.22 -6.27
C ASP A 18 -12.79 -4.10 -4.98
N LEU A 19 -12.11 -3.76 -3.89
CA LEU A 19 -12.78 -3.61 -2.60
C LEU A 19 -13.70 -2.38 -2.61
N VAL A 20 -13.29 -1.29 -3.23
CA VAL A 20 -14.15 -0.12 -3.39
C VAL A 20 -15.43 -0.50 -4.11
N ALA A 21 -15.32 -1.28 -5.19
CA ALA A 21 -16.48 -1.76 -5.93
C ALA A 21 -17.40 -2.63 -5.07
N HIS A 22 -16.82 -3.39 -4.16
CA HIS A 22 -17.61 -4.21 -3.22
C HIS A 22 -18.57 -3.37 -2.38
N TYR A 23 -18.15 -2.17 -1.99
CA TYR A 23 -19.01 -1.29 -1.20
C TYR A 23 -20.13 -0.63 -2.03
N GLY A 24 -20.01 -0.69 -3.35
CA GLY A 24 -21.06 -0.22 -4.25
C GLY A 24 -21.35 1.27 -4.08
N HIS A 25 -22.55 1.59 -3.65
CA HIS A 25 -22.98 2.98 -3.48
C HIS A 25 -22.81 3.49 -2.05
N GLY A 26 -22.08 2.75 -1.22
CA GLY A 26 -21.88 3.14 0.16
C GLY A 26 -21.17 4.48 0.29
N ASP A 27 -21.57 5.25 1.31
CA ASP A 27 -20.91 6.51 1.62
C ASP A 27 -19.45 6.27 2.04
N LYS A 28 -18.54 7.12 1.60
CA LYS A 28 -17.12 7.05 1.95
C LYS A 28 -16.49 5.69 1.62
N ARG A 29 -16.93 5.10 0.53
CA ARG A 29 -16.48 3.76 0.15
C ARG A 29 -14.97 3.69 -0.02
N GLU A 30 -14.35 4.72 -0.59
CA GLU A 30 -12.92 4.76 -0.79
C GLU A 30 -12.17 4.75 0.56
N LEU A 31 -12.64 5.57 1.49
CA LEU A 31 -12.01 5.61 2.82
C LEU A 31 -12.21 4.30 3.58
N ARG A 32 -13.40 3.74 3.47
CA ARG A 32 -13.71 2.46 4.13
C ARG A 32 -12.83 1.33 3.60
N ALA A 33 -12.65 1.27 2.28
CA ALA A 33 -11.77 0.29 1.67
C ALA A 33 -10.33 0.50 2.12
N ALA A 34 -9.86 1.74 2.09
CA ALA A 34 -8.50 2.06 2.50
C ALA A 34 -8.26 1.68 3.96
N ALA A 35 -9.22 1.95 4.84
CA ALA A 35 -9.08 1.64 6.25
C ALA A 35 -8.95 0.13 6.50
N LYS A 36 -9.73 -0.67 5.78
CA LYS A 36 -9.65 -2.13 5.91
C LYS A 36 -8.30 -2.66 5.44
N ILE A 37 -7.83 -2.17 4.31
CA ILE A 37 -6.52 -2.56 3.79
C ILE A 37 -5.42 -2.13 4.76
N LEU A 38 -5.54 -0.93 5.31
CA LEU A 38 -4.55 -0.43 6.26
C LEU A 38 -4.48 -1.31 7.51
N LEU A 39 -5.63 -1.71 8.06
CA LEU A 39 -5.65 -2.58 9.24
C LEU A 39 -4.94 -3.89 8.97
N VAL A 40 -5.20 -4.50 7.81
CA VAL A 40 -4.54 -5.75 7.45
C VAL A 40 -3.04 -5.51 7.26
N ALA A 41 -2.68 -4.42 6.58
CA ALA A 41 -1.28 -4.10 6.35
C ALA A 41 -0.53 -3.89 7.67
N LEU A 42 -1.14 -3.16 8.61
CA LEU A 42 -0.52 -2.93 9.92
C LEU A 42 -0.30 -4.24 10.68
N ALA A 43 -1.29 -5.13 10.63
CA ALA A 43 -1.15 -6.44 11.26
C ALA A 43 0.01 -7.23 10.66
N LYS A 44 0.16 -7.16 9.33
CA LYS A 44 1.25 -7.87 8.66
C LYS A 44 2.62 -7.26 8.92
N PHE A 45 2.69 -5.95 9.05
CA PHE A 45 3.93 -5.31 9.48
C PHE A 45 4.37 -5.83 10.83
N ARG A 46 3.43 -5.91 11.78
CA ARG A 46 3.76 -6.42 13.12
C ARG A 46 4.19 -7.89 13.08
N GLU A 47 3.50 -8.69 12.26
CA GLU A 47 3.75 -10.13 12.16
C GLU A 47 5.09 -10.46 11.50
N HIS A 48 5.41 -9.74 10.42
CA HIS A 48 6.49 -10.13 9.52
C HIS A 48 7.62 -9.11 9.39
N GLY A 49 7.46 -7.95 10.00
CA GLY A 49 8.41 -6.85 9.81
C GLY A 49 9.71 -6.97 10.59
N GLY A 50 9.82 -7.97 11.46
CA GLY A 50 11.02 -8.15 12.27
C GLY A 50 11.11 -7.14 13.41
N PRO A 51 12.28 -7.04 14.06
CA PRO A 51 12.42 -6.20 15.25
C PRO A 51 12.32 -4.70 14.96
N HIS A 52 12.43 -4.29 13.70
CA HIS A 52 12.38 -2.87 13.33
C HIS A 52 11.10 -2.50 12.57
N TRP A 53 10.03 -3.27 12.74
CA TRP A 53 8.80 -3.01 11.99
C TRP A 53 8.22 -1.62 12.28
N GLN A 54 8.38 -1.12 13.51
CA GLN A 54 7.87 0.20 13.85
C GLN A 54 8.63 1.31 13.12
N THR A 55 9.95 1.14 12.98
CA THR A 55 10.77 2.10 12.24
C THR A 55 10.33 2.21 10.78
N LEU A 56 10.11 1.08 10.14
CA LEU A 56 9.66 1.06 8.76
C LEU A 56 8.29 1.72 8.61
N LEU A 57 7.37 1.40 9.50
CA LEU A 57 6.05 2.01 9.49
C LEU A 57 6.14 3.52 9.67
N ASP A 58 6.97 3.96 10.64
CA ASP A 58 7.13 5.38 10.90
C ASP A 58 7.71 6.13 9.71
N GLU A 59 8.62 5.50 8.96
CA GLU A 59 9.17 6.12 7.75
C GLU A 59 8.06 6.42 6.74
N TYR A 60 7.18 5.46 6.51
CA TYR A 60 6.09 5.66 5.55
C TYR A 60 5.12 6.73 6.01
N VAL A 61 4.74 6.69 7.28
CA VAL A 61 3.79 7.64 7.83
C VAL A 61 4.39 9.05 7.85
N ASN A 62 5.65 9.17 8.26
CA ASN A 62 6.32 10.46 8.30
C ASN A 62 6.50 11.06 6.91
N ALA A 63 6.83 10.24 5.93
CA ALA A 63 6.90 10.73 4.55
C ALA A 63 5.56 11.29 4.11
N LEU A 64 4.48 10.54 4.34
CA LEU A 64 3.15 11.00 3.96
C LEU A 64 2.79 12.33 4.62
N LYS A 65 3.07 12.46 5.92
CA LYS A 65 2.63 13.63 6.70
C LYS A 65 3.53 14.84 6.53
N HIS A 66 4.82 14.63 6.34
CA HIS A 66 5.80 15.71 6.45
C HIS A 66 6.65 15.91 5.20
N ASP A 67 6.62 14.98 4.27
CA ASP A 67 7.39 15.07 3.03
C ASP A 67 6.60 14.41 1.90
N PRO A 68 5.49 15.06 1.48
CA PRO A 68 4.62 14.45 0.46
C PRO A 68 5.30 14.18 -0.87
N ASP A 69 6.31 14.97 -1.24
CA ASP A 69 7.06 14.71 -2.48
C ASP A 69 7.83 13.40 -2.39
N LYS A 70 8.43 13.12 -1.23
CA LYS A 70 9.09 11.85 -1.00
C LYS A 70 8.10 10.70 -1.07
N PHE A 71 6.92 10.87 -0.47
CA PHE A 71 5.89 9.84 -0.49
C PHE A 71 5.45 9.55 -1.92
N GLU A 72 5.26 10.57 -2.75
CA GLU A 72 4.89 10.37 -4.15
C GLU A 72 5.98 9.63 -4.91
N ARG A 73 7.26 9.94 -4.65
CA ARG A 73 8.36 9.21 -5.28
C ARG A 73 8.36 7.74 -4.86
N MET A 74 8.02 7.45 -3.62
CA MET A 74 7.92 6.06 -3.14
C MET A 74 6.83 5.30 -3.88
N LEU A 75 5.66 5.92 -4.07
CA LEU A 75 4.57 5.30 -4.82
C LEU A 75 4.99 5.05 -6.28
N GLU A 76 5.55 6.06 -6.94
CA GLU A 76 5.94 5.93 -8.34
C GLU A 76 7.05 4.91 -8.54
N SER A 77 8.01 4.89 -7.63
CA SER A 77 9.09 3.93 -7.67
C SER A 77 8.58 2.50 -7.58
N ASN A 78 7.61 2.28 -6.70
CA ASN A 78 7.02 0.96 -6.53
C ASN A 78 6.13 0.56 -7.70
N ARG A 79 5.45 1.52 -8.32
CA ARG A 79 4.65 1.25 -9.52
C ARG A 79 5.53 0.86 -10.70
N ALA A 80 6.74 1.41 -10.75
CA ALA A 80 7.62 1.24 -11.90
C ALA A 80 8.45 -0.03 -11.84
N THR A 81 8.47 -0.75 -10.71
CA THR A 81 9.33 -1.91 -10.56
C THR A 81 8.54 -3.16 -10.22
N SER A 82 8.93 -4.29 -10.83
CA SER A 82 8.39 -5.60 -10.49
C SER A 82 9.21 -6.28 -9.40
N SER A 83 10.22 -5.61 -8.86
CA SER A 83 11.02 -6.14 -7.76
C SER A 83 10.20 -6.26 -6.50
N ASP A 84 10.51 -7.27 -5.70
CA ASP A 84 9.86 -7.46 -4.40
C ASP A 84 10.62 -6.78 -3.27
N GLN A 85 11.61 -5.96 -3.58
CA GLN A 85 12.36 -5.25 -2.57
C GLN A 85 11.50 -4.19 -1.89
N LEU A 86 11.70 -4.05 -0.59
CA LEU A 86 11.11 -2.94 0.14
C LEU A 86 11.89 -1.67 -0.17
N LEU A 87 11.17 -0.65 -0.62
CA LEU A 87 11.74 0.66 -0.88
C LEU A 87 11.20 1.63 0.15
N ALA A 88 12.09 2.14 0.95
CA ALA A 88 11.71 3.12 1.95
C ALA A 88 12.19 4.50 1.57
#